data_c0a98433e811afa7d56a718293983d4d
#
_entry.id   c0a98433e811afa7d56a718293983d4d
#
_cell.length_a   1.000
_cell.length_b   1.000
_cell.length_c   1.000
_cell.angle_alpha   90.00
_cell.angle_beta   90.00
_cell.angle_gamma   90.00
#
_symmetry.space_group_name_H-M   'P 1'
#
loop_
_entity.id
_entity.type
_entity.pdbx_description
1 polymer ?
#
loop_
_entity_poly.entity_id
_entity_poly.type
_entity_poly.pdbx_seq_one_letter_code
_entity_poly.pdbx_strand_id
1 'polypeptide(L)'
;MLTLTLTNLSRSQSLEETLSNLSQDAGVAYVGPIISAFGSNMNAGWVNGVPSASILGLDIQIRIIAIGSFFNNDEKTFLTHGEFWFTSSHADDILQASGIDPGNTPNYDAVKAEILSRPWSVGIGGPTIIGSSEENVKIIFPGAEIQGVTIDSTITALTDVDGFLDGISVFPTPAIQLNVGSIAGTNVSIRYFPKVNVSEVGEVGLWGLGILHNIGFWFSNPLPIDIGLGYFYQDLDIGTVFQNKSNMFGIYVSKTFGMIVSFEPYVGLTYETSRTKMQYTYFFDTPLGQQSQSIDVDLDGQNSAGLTLGAQLNLPVVSLNVDYKIAKIKTLTVGLNLGF
;
A
#
# COMPACT_ATOMS: atom_id res chain seq x y z
N MET A 1 -11.87 23.35 1.14
CA MET A 1 -10.50 23.09 0.70
C MET A 1 -9.81 22.37 1.85
N LEU A 2 -9.85 21.03 1.84
CA LEU A 2 -9.23 20.22 2.89
C LEU A 2 -7.74 20.10 2.50
N THR A 3 -6.94 21.02 3.01
CA THR A 3 -5.49 20.90 2.95
C THR A 3 -5.10 19.79 3.93
N LEU A 4 -4.86 18.58 3.42
CA LEU A 4 -4.05 17.61 4.13
C LEU A 4 -2.67 18.24 4.30
N THR A 5 -2.44 18.84 5.46
CA THR A 5 -1.11 19.27 5.86
C THR A 5 -0.29 18.03 6.16
N LEU A 6 0.36 17.51 5.14
CA LEU A 6 1.57 16.69 5.28
C LEU A 6 2.70 17.65 5.75
N THR A 7 2.55 18.18 6.97
CA THR A 7 3.56 18.98 7.61
C THR A 7 4.61 18.05 8.20
N ASN A 8 5.80 18.16 7.70
CA ASN A 8 7.12 17.63 8.07
C ASN A 8 7.71 16.58 7.11
N LEU A 9 7.75 16.91 5.83
CA LEU A 9 8.65 16.23 4.89
C LEU A 9 9.69 17.25 4.41
N SER A 10 10.58 17.66 5.30
CA SER A 10 11.79 18.42 4.91
C SER A 10 12.96 17.45 4.68
N ARG A 11 12.73 16.38 3.94
CA ARG A 11 13.79 15.53 3.38
C ARG A 11 13.77 15.67 1.87
N SER A 12 14.92 15.97 1.30
CA SER A 12 15.09 16.16 -0.14
C SER A 12 15.10 14.85 -0.93
N GLN A 13 14.94 13.71 -0.28
CA GLN A 13 15.07 12.39 -0.89
C GLN A 13 13.71 11.86 -1.34
N SER A 14 13.63 11.42 -2.59
CA SER A 14 12.41 10.81 -3.14
C SER A 14 12.30 9.34 -2.73
N LEU A 15 11.07 8.79 -2.78
CA LEU A 15 10.84 7.37 -2.55
C LEU A 15 11.66 6.48 -3.52
N GLU A 16 11.80 6.91 -4.78
CA GLU A 16 12.61 6.22 -5.78
C GLU A 16 14.09 6.22 -5.40
N GLU A 17 14.61 7.32 -4.88
CA GLU A 17 15.98 7.45 -4.40
C GLU A 17 16.25 6.56 -3.18
N THR A 18 15.32 6.50 -2.22
CA THR A 18 15.42 5.58 -1.07
C THR A 18 15.46 4.12 -1.53
N LEU A 19 14.57 3.72 -2.44
CA LEU A 19 14.53 2.36 -2.97
C LEU A 19 15.77 2.02 -3.81
N SER A 20 16.39 3.01 -4.44
CA SER A 20 17.61 2.79 -5.25
C SER A 20 18.81 2.29 -4.44
N ASN A 21 18.77 2.43 -3.12
CA ASN A 21 19.77 1.91 -2.18
C ASN A 21 19.42 0.51 -1.61
N LEU A 22 18.29 -0.08 -2.02
CA LEU A 22 17.81 -1.36 -1.51
C LEU A 22 17.84 -2.45 -2.57
N SER A 23 18.39 -3.62 -2.21
CA SER A 23 18.23 -4.83 -3.01
C SER A 23 16.75 -5.26 -3.08
N GLN A 24 16.41 -6.16 -3.99
CA GLN A 24 15.04 -6.61 -4.19
C GLN A 24 14.38 -7.09 -2.88
N ASP A 25 15.04 -7.97 -2.12
CA ASP A 25 14.46 -8.54 -0.90
C ASP A 25 14.26 -7.47 0.18
N ALA A 26 15.21 -6.55 0.32
CA ALA A 26 15.11 -5.44 1.24
C ALA A 26 14.02 -4.44 0.82
N GLY A 27 13.95 -4.09 -0.46
CA GLY A 27 12.93 -3.19 -1.00
C GLY A 27 11.52 -3.74 -0.80
N VAL A 28 11.29 -5.02 -1.08
CA VAL A 28 10.00 -5.71 -0.84
C VAL A 28 9.61 -5.67 0.63
N ALA A 29 10.53 -5.98 1.54
CA ALA A 29 10.26 -5.98 2.97
C ALA A 29 10.01 -4.55 3.50
N TYR A 30 10.77 -3.58 3.02
CA TYR A 30 10.65 -2.17 3.39
C TYR A 30 9.27 -1.59 3.03
N VAL A 31 8.77 -1.81 1.82
CA VAL A 31 7.48 -1.25 1.36
C VAL A 31 6.26 -2.12 1.67
N GLY A 32 6.46 -3.32 2.20
CA GLY A 32 5.39 -4.31 2.46
C GLY A 32 4.14 -3.75 3.14
N PRO A 33 4.24 -2.94 4.20
CA PRO A 33 3.08 -2.32 4.86
C PRO A 33 2.24 -1.46 3.93
N ILE A 34 2.86 -0.62 3.11
CA ILE A 34 2.16 0.26 2.17
C ILE A 34 1.47 -0.53 1.06
N ILE A 35 2.11 -1.56 0.52
CA ILE A 35 1.50 -2.43 -0.49
C ILE A 35 0.23 -3.08 0.04
N SER A 36 0.28 -3.53 1.29
CA SER A 36 -0.88 -4.13 1.96
C SER A 36 -2.01 -3.11 2.20
N ALA A 37 -1.64 -1.88 2.58
CA ALA A 37 -2.60 -0.79 2.77
C ALA A 37 -3.24 -0.36 1.45
N PHE A 38 -2.49 -0.26 0.34
CA PHE A 38 -3.04 -0.01 -0.99
C PHE A 38 -4.11 -1.04 -1.34
N GLY A 39 -3.79 -2.33 -1.28
CA GLY A 39 -4.72 -3.39 -1.60
C GLY A 39 -6.00 -3.34 -0.77
N SER A 40 -5.89 -3.02 0.52
CA SER A 40 -7.04 -2.90 1.40
C SER A 40 -7.92 -1.69 1.06
N ASN A 41 -7.30 -0.52 0.83
CA ASN A 41 -8.02 0.70 0.49
C ASN A 41 -8.71 0.61 -0.88
N MET A 42 -8.05 -0.01 -1.88
CA MET A 42 -8.64 -0.21 -3.20
C MET A 42 -9.93 -1.03 -3.15
N ASN A 43 -10.00 -2.01 -2.26
CA ASN A 43 -11.14 -2.90 -2.08
C ASN A 43 -12.11 -2.44 -0.96
N ALA A 44 -12.02 -1.19 -0.47
CA ALA A 44 -12.89 -0.65 0.57
C ALA A 44 -13.78 0.50 0.06
N GLY A 45 -14.87 0.77 0.77
CA GLY A 45 -15.72 1.93 0.56
C GLY A 45 -16.53 1.94 -0.75
N TRP A 46 -16.65 0.83 -1.46
CA TRP A 46 -17.42 0.76 -2.70
C TRP A 46 -18.93 0.86 -2.49
N VAL A 47 -19.43 0.25 -1.42
CA VAL A 47 -20.85 0.11 -1.13
C VAL A 47 -21.21 0.99 0.06
N ASN A 48 -22.40 1.59 0.01
CA ASN A 48 -23.00 2.36 1.10
C ASN A 48 -24.40 1.86 1.48
N GLY A 49 -24.86 0.81 0.80
CA GLY A 49 -26.15 0.15 0.94
C GLY A 49 -26.41 -0.69 -0.30
N VAL A 50 -27.47 -1.51 -0.28
CA VAL A 50 -27.90 -2.31 -1.43
C VAL A 50 -28.95 -1.52 -2.21
N PRO A 51 -28.84 -1.35 -3.55
CA PRO A 51 -29.84 -0.62 -4.34
C PRO A 51 -31.24 -1.23 -4.18
N SER A 52 -32.28 -0.40 -4.31
CA SER A 52 -33.65 -0.90 -4.25
C SER A 52 -33.94 -1.87 -5.38
N ALA A 53 -34.75 -2.89 -5.13
CA ALA A 53 -35.19 -3.88 -6.13
C ALA A 53 -36.28 -3.33 -7.10
N SER A 54 -36.21 -2.04 -7.45
CA SER A 54 -37.20 -1.39 -8.33
C SER A 54 -36.85 -1.50 -9.81
N ILE A 55 -37.85 -1.47 -10.69
CA ILE A 55 -37.65 -1.51 -12.14
C ILE A 55 -37.06 -0.19 -12.65
N LEU A 56 -37.60 0.94 -12.16
CA LEU A 56 -37.19 2.30 -12.50
C LEU A 56 -37.10 3.13 -11.23
N GLY A 57 -35.94 3.18 -10.63
CA GLY A 57 -35.60 4.05 -9.51
C GLY A 57 -34.30 4.74 -9.84
N LEU A 58 -34.30 5.64 -10.85
CA LEU A 58 -33.09 6.36 -11.22
C LEU A 58 -32.57 7.12 -9.99
N ASP A 59 -31.43 6.75 -9.54
CA ASP A 59 -30.68 7.37 -8.46
C ASP A 59 -29.30 7.70 -8.96
N ILE A 60 -28.91 8.96 -8.87
CA ILE A 60 -27.58 9.44 -9.23
C ILE A 60 -26.95 10.04 -7.99
N GLN A 61 -25.83 9.50 -7.56
CA GLN A 61 -25.11 9.95 -6.38
C GLN A 61 -23.65 10.26 -6.72
N ILE A 62 -23.18 11.41 -6.26
CA ILE A 62 -21.75 11.71 -6.18
C ILE A 62 -21.30 11.49 -4.75
N ARG A 63 -20.30 10.66 -4.56
CA ARG A 63 -19.75 10.30 -3.26
C ARG A 63 -18.33 10.83 -3.12
N ILE A 64 -18.06 11.52 -2.02
CA ILE A 64 -16.71 11.88 -1.57
C ILE A 64 -16.35 10.94 -0.45
N ILE A 65 -15.31 10.16 -0.62
CA ILE A 65 -14.98 9.04 0.27
C ILE A 65 -13.57 9.25 0.81
N ALA A 66 -13.43 9.10 2.13
CA ALA A 66 -12.15 8.96 2.80
C ALA A 66 -12.02 7.52 3.28
N ILE A 67 -10.95 6.85 2.87
CA ILE A 67 -10.65 5.46 3.21
C ILE A 67 -9.33 5.47 3.97
N GLY A 68 -9.23 4.71 5.06
CA GLY A 68 -8.01 4.62 5.86
C GLY A 68 -7.73 3.20 6.31
N SER A 69 -6.61 2.63 5.88
CA SER A 69 -6.09 1.37 6.43
C SER A 69 -5.19 1.61 7.62
N PHE A 70 -5.38 0.83 8.68
CA PHE A 70 -4.62 0.94 9.92
C PHE A 70 -3.37 0.09 9.84
N PHE A 71 -2.24 0.66 10.27
CA PHE A 71 -1.00 -0.05 10.47
C PHE A 71 -0.89 -0.62 11.88
N ASN A 72 -0.30 -1.81 11.99
CA ASN A 72 0.03 -2.41 13.27
C ASN A 72 1.48 -2.09 13.65
N ASN A 73 1.81 -2.20 14.93
CA ASN A 73 3.16 -1.88 15.42
C ASN A 73 4.23 -2.87 14.91
N ASP A 74 3.85 -4.11 14.65
CA ASP A 74 4.71 -5.15 14.10
C ASP A 74 5.07 -4.92 12.61
N GLU A 75 4.36 -4.02 11.94
CA GLU A 75 4.65 -3.62 10.56
C GLU A 75 5.68 -2.48 10.46
N LYS A 76 6.11 -1.91 11.60
CA LYS A 76 7.07 -0.79 11.62
C LYS A 76 8.53 -1.20 11.44
N THR A 77 8.84 -2.47 11.63
CA THR A 77 10.19 -3.01 11.46
C THR A 77 10.14 -4.30 10.66
N PHE A 78 11.25 -4.60 10.00
CA PHE A 78 11.40 -5.86 9.28
C PHE A 78 12.76 -6.49 9.57
N LEU A 79 12.83 -7.79 9.34
CA LEU A 79 14.07 -8.56 9.27
C LEU A 79 13.91 -9.58 8.15
N THR A 80 14.80 -9.52 7.19
CA THR A 80 14.87 -10.44 6.04
C THR A 80 16.28 -10.90 5.80
N HIS A 81 16.44 -11.85 4.88
CA HIS A 81 17.72 -12.29 4.37
C HIS A 81 17.68 -12.22 2.85
N GLY A 82 18.76 -11.79 2.26
CA GLY A 82 18.85 -11.66 0.82
C GLY A 82 20.27 -11.42 0.34
N GLU A 83 20.42 -11.33 -0.97
CA GLU A 83 21.71 -10.95 -1.56
C GLU A 83 21.82 -9.43 -1.60
N PHE A 84 23.01 -8.95 -1.23
CA PHE A 84 23.31 -7.54 -1.19
C PHE A 84 24.68 -7.25 -1.80
N TRP A 85 24.76 -6.24 -2.65
CA TRP A 85 25.99 -5.69 -3.18
C TRP A 85 26.44 -4.53 -2.31
N PHE A 86 27.63 -4.61 -1.75
CA PHE A 86 28.19 -3.54 -0.96
C PHE A 86 28.72 -2.41 -1.83
N THR A 87 28.57 -1.18 -1.36
CA THR A 87 29.24 0.00 -1.93
C THR A 87 30.68 0.10 -1.40
N SER A 88 31.50 0.94 -2.02
CA SER A 88 32.86 1.20 -1.56
C SER A 88 32.90 1.68 -0.11
N SER A 89 31.94 2.54 0.29
CA SER A 89 31.82 3.02 1.66
C SER A 89 31.48 1.87 2.64
N HIS A 90 30.52 1.02 2.28
CA HIS A 90 30.17 -0.13 3.13
C HIS A 90 31.33 -1.09 3.32
N ALA A 91 32.15 -1.31 2.27
CA ALA A 91 33.32 -2.15 2.38
C ALA A 91 34.38 -1.54 3.31
N ASP A 92 34.57 -0.22 3.25
CA ASP A 92 35.48 0.48 4.18
C ASP A 92 35.00 0.36 5.63
N ASP A 93 33.71 0.55 5.91
CA ASP A 93 33.11 0.42 7.24
C ASP A 93 33.28 -1.01 7.80
N ILE A 94 33.03 -2.05 6.97
CA ILE A 94 33.19 -3.47 7.34
C ILE A 94 34.64 -3.76 7.70
N LEU A 95 35.59 -3.32 6.89
CA LEU A 95 37.02 -3.52 7.12
C LEU A 95 37.50 -2.79 8.36
N GLN A 96 37.12 -1.53 8.52
CA GLN A 96 37.46 -0.72 9.68
C GLN A 96 36.92 -1.33 10.99
N ALA A 97 35.65 -1.78 10.98
CA ALA A 97 35.06 -2.44 12.14
C ALA A 97 35.75 -3.76 12.53
N SER A 98 36.41 -4.42 11.57
CA SER A 98 37.24 -5.61 11.78
C SER A 98 38.71 -5.26 12.12
N GLY A 99 39.02 -3.97 12.30
CA GLY A 99 40.39 -3.50 12.59
C GLY A 99 41.38 -3.60 11.42
N ILE A 100 40.82 -3.64 10.20
CA ILE A 100 41.59 -3.78 8.95
C ILE A 100 41.68 -2.38 8.32
N ASP A 101 42.90 -1.81 8.37
CA ASP A 101 43.17 -0.46 7.86
C ASP A 101 44.13 -0.48 6.68
N PRO A 102 44.04 0.49 5.74
CA PRO A 102 44.94 0.56 4.59
C PRO A 102 46.41 0.61 4.95
N GLY A 103 46.76 1.20 6.12
CA GLY A 103 48.11 1.33 6.60
C GLY A 103 48.71 0.10 7.26
N ASN A 104 47.87 -0.83 7.72
CA ASN A 104 48.25 -1.98 8.53
C ASN A 104 48.06 -3.34 7.82
N THR A 105 47.33 -3.37 6.73
CA THR A 105 46.99 -4.60 6.02
C THR A 105 47.57 -4.59 4.61
N PRO A 106 48.57 -5.41 4.32
CA PRO A 106 49.28 -5.40 3.03
C PRO A 106 48.38 -5.64 1.80
N ASN A 107 47.24 -6.34 1.97
CA ASN A 107 46.31 -6.70 0.90
C ASN A 107 44.99 -5.95 0.99
N TYR A 108 44.95 -4.79 1.66
CA TYR A 108 43.70 -4.03 1.89
C TYR A 108 42.84 -3.84 0.61
N ASP A 109 43.47 -3.31 -0.46
CA ASP A 109 42.77 -3.05 -1.73
C ASP A 109 42.24 -4.34 -2.37
N ALA A 110 42.97 -5.41 -2.26
CA ALA A 110 42.56 -6.70 -2.82
C ALA A 110 41.41 -7.33 -2.01
N VAL A 111 41.42 -7.19 -0.69
CA VAL A 111 40.34 -7.64 0.21
C VAL A 111 39.07 -6.81 -0.05
N LYS A 112 39.21 -5.50 -0.15
CA LYS A 112 38.12 -4.58 -0.50
C LYS A 112 37.53 -4.93 -1.88
N ALA A 113 38.38 -5.14 -2.89
CA ALA A 113 37.94 -5.51 -4.22
C ALA A 113 37.16 -6.84 -4.22
N GLU A 114 37.53 -7.81 -3.39
CA GLU A 114 36.80 -9.08 -3.26
C GLU A 114 35.42 -8.88 -2.62
N ILE A 115 35.29 -8.00 -1.60
CA ILE A 115 33.97 -7.64 -1.03
C ILE A 115 33.05 -7.05 -2.11
N LEU A 116 33.58 -6.24 -3.02
CA LEU A 116 32.85 -5.57 -4.10
C LEU A 116 32.63 -6.44 -5.35
N SER A 117 33.28 -7.64 -5.42
CA SER A 117 33.28 -8.46 -6.63
C SER A 117 32.00 -9.29 -6.83
N ARG A 118 31.20 -9.48 -5.80
CA ARG A 118 30.02 -10.35 -5.79
C ARG A 118 28.99 -9.91 -4.76
N PRO A 119 27.72 -10.31 -4.91
CA PRO A 119 26.73 -10.16 -3.84
C PRO A 119 27.03 -11.10 -2.68
N TRP A 120 26.61 -10.69 -1.48
CA TRP A 120 26.74 -11.44 -0.24
C TRP A 120 25.37 -11.78 0.32
N SER A 121 25.22 -13.01 0.81
CA SER A 121 24.03 -13.39 1.57
C SER A 121 24.10 -12.78 2.97
N VAL A 122 23.20 -11.84 3.25
CA VAL A 122 23.22 -10.99 4.45
C VAL A 122 21.87 -10.99 5.15
N GLY A 123 21.88 -10.71 6.45
CA GLY A 123 20.67 -10.28 7.16
C GLY A 123 20.44 -8.79 6.91
N ILE A 124 19.20 -8.40 6.62
CA ILE A 124 18.81 -7.01 6.38
C ILE A 124 17.62 -6.70 7.28
N GLY A 125 17.70 -5.67 8.10
CA GLY A 125 16.63 -5.33 9.02
C GLY A 125 16.69 -3.91 9.52
N GLY A 126 15.54 -3.41 9.99
CA GLY A 126 15.40 -2.03 10.46
C GLY A 126 13.98 -1.52 10.31
N PRO A 127 13.80 -0.20 10.23
CA PRO A 127 12.49 0.39 10.00
C PRO A 127 11.96 0.04 8.61
N THR A 128 10.65 -0.22 8.52
CA THR A 128 9.94 -0.19 7.25
C THR A 128 9.67 1.26 6.84
N ILE A 129 9.08 1.47 5.67
CA ILE A 129 8.70 2.80 5.17
C ILE A 129 7.84 3.61 6.16
N ILE A 130 7.09 2.94 7.05
CA ILE A 130 6.27 3.54 8.12
C ILE A 130 6.91 3.44 9.51
N GLY A 131 8.15 2.96 9.57
CA GLY A 131 8.92 2.82 10.79
C GLY A 131 9.51 4.14 11.29
N SER A 132 10.49 4.05 12.18
CA SER A 132 11.15 5.23 12.74
C SER A 132 12.02 5.93 11.69
N SER A 133 11.92 7.25 11.63
CA SER A 133 12.80 8.10 10.83
C SER A 133 14.13 8.42 11.54
N GLU A 134 14.29 8.00 12.79
CA GLU A 134 15.52 8.18 13.58
C GLU A 134 16.46 6.97 13.48
N GLU A 135 15.97 5.86 12.88
CA GLU A 135 16.73 4.64 12.71
C GLU A 135 16.89 4.32 11.23
N ASN A 136 18.08 3.85 10.85
CA ASN A 136 18.35 3.38 9.49
C ASN A 136 18.20 1.86 9.37
N VAL A 137 17.94 1.39 8.16
CA VAL A 137 18.05 -0.02 7.81
C VAL A 137 19.51 -0.46 7.99
N LYS A 138 19.71 -1.65 8.53
CA LYS A 138 21.01 -2.22 8.85
C LYS A 138 21.23 -3.50 8.06
N ILE A 139 22.46 -3.71 7.63
CA ILE A 139 22.92 -4.93 6.97
C ILE A 139 23.88 -5.64 7.90
N ILE A 140 23.70 -6.93 8.04
CA ILE A 140 24.56 -7.80 8.84
C ILE A 140 25.45 -8.56 7.88
N PHE A 141 26.71 -8.13 7.76
CA PHE A 141 27.73 -8.87 7.06
C PHE A 141 28.08 -10.13 7.86
N PRO A 142 28.08 -11.33 7.26
CA PRO A 142 28.20 -12.59 8.03
C PRO A 142 29.61 -12.88 8.54
N GLY A 143 30.60 -12.05 8.17
CA GLY A 143 32.01 -12.36 8.33
C GLY A 143 32.53 -13.22 7.18
N ALA A 144 33.85 -13.15 6.92
CA ALA A 144 34.50 -13.94 5.88
C ALA A 144 36.02 -14.06 6.12
N GLU A 145 36.62 -15.06 5.52
CA GLU A 145 38.08 -15.12 5.35
C GLU A 145 38.40 -14.84 3.88
N ILE A 146 39.09 -13.71 3.63
CA ILE A 146 39.43 -13.23 2.29
C ILE A 146 40.96 -13.07 2.21
N GLN A 147 41.61 -13.81 1.31
CA GLN A 147 43.05 -13.76 1.10
C GLN A 147 43.90 -13.90 2.38
N GLY A 148 43.45 -14.75 3.33
CA GLY A 148 44.08 -14.95 4.61
C GLY A 148 43.82 -13.82 5.64
N VAL A 149 42.95 -12.91 5.36
CA VAL A 149 42.46 -11.86 6.28
C VAL A 149 41.09 -12.29 6.81
N THR A 150 40.94 -12.40 8.12
CA THR A 150 39.68 -12.68 8.77
C THR A 150 38.90 -11.37 8.95
N ILE A 151 37.69 -11.30 8.43
CA ILE A 151 36.76 -10.19 8.59
C ILE A 151 35.65 -10.66 9.50
N ASP A 152 35.43 -9.95 10.59
CA ASP A 152 34.40 -10.31 11.56
C ASP A 152 32.99 -10.01 11.05
N SER A 153 31.99 -10.67 11.64
CA SER A 153 30.57 -10.30 11.40
C SER A 153 30.33 -8.86 11.87
N THR A 154 29.81 -8.05 10.99
CA THR A 154 29.68 -6.60 11.21
C THR A 154 28.31 -6.11 10.82
N ILE A 155 27.80 -5.12 11.55
CA ILE A 155 26.54 -4.43 11.25
C ILE A 155 26.89 -3.07 10.64
N THR A 156 26.42 -2.84 9.40
CA THR A 156 26.57 -1.58 8.69
C THR A 156 25.19 -0.96 8.47
N ALA A 157 25.05 0.32 8.77
CA ALA A 157 23.80 1.05 8.50
C ALA A 157 23.79 1.52 7.03
N LEU A 158 22.64 1.38 6.38
CA LEU A 158 22.37 2.05 5.12
C LEU A 158 22.01 3.50 5.44
N THR A 159 22.94 4.40 5.21
CA THR A 159 22.64 5.84 5.32
C THR A 159 21.52 6.20 4.37
N ASP A 160 20.58 7.03 4.83
CA ASP A 160 19.44 7.52 4.04
C ASP A 160 18.34 6.49 3.74
N VAL A 161 18.30 5.33 4.42
CA VAL A 161 17.19 4.39 4.35
C VAL A 161 16.58 4.23 5.73
N ASP A 162 15.58 5.03 6.00
CA ASP A 162 14.82 5.09 7.26
C ASP A 162 13.31 5.06 7.04
N GLY A 163 12.52 5.32 8.06
CA GLY A 163 11.07 5.38 7.97
C GLY A 163 10.58 6.61 7.20
N PHE A 164 10.54 6.53 5.88
CA PHE A 164 10.13 7.62 4.98
C PHE A 164 8.76 8.23 5.33
N LEU A 165 7.82 7.43 5.84
CA LEU A 165 6.48 7.82 6.26
C LEU A 165 6.29 7.66 7.78
N ASP A 166 7.31 7.96 8.57
CA ASP A 166 7.23 7.90 10.03
C ASP A 166 6.08 8.76 10.57
N GLY A 167 5.46 8.30 11.63
CA GLY A 167 4.33 8.97 12.29
C GLY A 167 2.96 8.70 11.64
N ILE A 168 2.89 8.03 10.49
CA ILE A 168 1.62 7.65 9.88
C ILE A 168 1.08 6.39 10.56
N SER A 169 -0.08 6.50 11.22
CA SER A 169 -0.79 5.37 11.82
C SER A 169 -1.89 4.80 10.93
N VAL A 170 -2.33 5.59 9.96
CA VAL A 170 -3.41 5.27 9.03
C VAL A 170 -2.99 5.71 7.64
N PHE A 171 -3.07 4.81 6.67
CA PHE A 171 -2.81 5.14 5.27
C PHE A 171 -4.08 5.68 4.60
N PRO A 172 -4.16 6.99 4.31
CA PRO A 172 -5.37 7.59 3.77
C PRO A 172 -5.42 7.46 2.25
N THR A 173 -6.62 7.18 1.72
CA THR A 173 -6.90 7.21 0.29
C THR A 173 -8.22 7.92 0.05
N PRO A 174 -8.20 9.14 -0.50
CA PRO A 174 -9.42 9.82 -0.92
C PRO A 174 -9.92 9.23 -2.24
N ALA A 175 -11.24 9.19 -2.43
CA ALA A 175 -11.85 8.81 -3.69
C ALA A 175 -13.10 9.64 -3.97
N ILE A 176 -13.35 9.90 -5.25
CA ILE A 176 -14.62 10.44 -5.75
C ILE A 176 -15.29 9.31 -6.55
N GLN A 177 -16.53 9.03 -6.24
CA GLN A 177 -17.29 7.95 -6.87
C GLN A 177 -18.64 8.49 -7.36
N LEU A 178 -18.97 8.19 -8.60
CA LEU A 178 -20.28 8.38 -9.18
C LEU A 178 -21.04 7.05 -9.15
N ASN A 179 -22.22 7.03 -8.56
CA ASN A 179 -23.14 5.92 -8.62
C ASN A 179 -24.33 6.28 -9.52
N VAL A 180 -24.70 5.36 -10.40
CA VAL A 180 -25.88 5.44 -11.23
C VAL A 180 -26.68 4.15 -11.04
N GLY A 181 -27.87 4.25 -10.50
CA GLY A 181 -28.76 3.13 -10.15
C GLY A 181 -30.17 3.68 -9.86
N SER A 182 -31.04 3.00 -9.34
CA SER A 182 -31.43 1.61 -9.29
C SER A 182 -32.22 1.19 -10.53
N ILE A 183 -31.57 0.89 -11.61
CA ILE A 183 -32.24 0.42 -12.83
C ILE A 183 -32.28 -1.10 -12.79
N ALA A 184 -33.49 -1.67 -12.76
CA ALA A 184 -33.68 -3.11 -12.62
C ALA A 184 -32.88 -3.72 -11.45
N GLY A 185 -32.90 -3.05 -10.30
CA GLY A 185 -32.16 -3.47 -9.11
C GLY A 185 -30.63 -3.33 -9.21
N THR A 186 -30.12 -2.65 -10.24
CA THR A 186 -28.66 -2.57 -10.51
C THR A 186 -28.15 -1.17 -10.31
N ASN A 187 -26.99 -1.07 -9.63
CA ASN A 187 -26.21 0.14 -9.47
C ASN A 187 -24.84 -0.04 -10.14
N VAL A 188 -24.42 0.95 -10.94
CA VAL A 188 -23.09 1.03 -11.55
C VAL A 188 -22.33 2.14 -10.85
N SER A 189 -21.10 1.87 -10.47
CA SER A 189 -20.21 2.79 -9.79
C SER A 189 -18.99 3.09 -10.65
N ILE A 190 -18.63 4.35 -10.76
CA ILE A 190 -17.38 4.81 -11.36
C ILE A 190 -16.61 5.56 -10.29
N ARG A 191 -15.40 5.11 -10.00
CA ARG A 191 -14.49 5.79 -9.08
C ARG A 191 -13.37 6.42 -9.87
N TYR A 192 -13.08 7.67 -9.56
CA TYR A 192 -12.05 8.41 -10.27
C TYR A 192 -11.37 9.41 -9.33
N PHE A 193 -10.05 9.44 -9.41
CA PHE A 193 -9.23 10.49 -8.83
C PHE A 193 -8.22 10.93 -9.91
N PRO A 194 -8.26 12.19 -10.34
CA PRO A 194 -7.38 12.66 -11.40
C PRO A 194 -5.93 12.57 -10.96
N LYS A 195 -5.03 12.37 -11.91
CA LYS A 195 -3.61 12.39 -11.65
C LYS A 195 -3.19 13.72 -11.06
N VAL A 196 -2.67 13.69 -9.85
CA VAL A 196 -2.11 14.84 -9.13
C VAL A 196 -0.68 14.56 -8.75
N ASN A 197 0.17 15.56 -8.88
CA ASN A 197 1.56 15.44 -8.46
C ASN A 197 1.63 15.63 -6.94
N VAL A 198 2.11 14.60 -6.24
CA VAL A 198 2.39 14.60 -4.81
C VAL A 198 3.89 14.68 -4.64
N SER A 199 4.39 15.74 -3.99
CA SER A 199 5.84 15.92 -3.74
C SER A 199 6.46 14.62 -3.23
N GLU A 200 7.62 14.27 -3.77
CA GLU A 200 8.47 13.14 -3.35
C GLU A 200 7.90 11.73 -3.70
N VAL A 201 6.60 11.63 -4.01
CA VAL A 201 5.94 10.36 -4.37
C VAL A 201 5.70 10.26 -5.89
N GLY A 202 5.53 11.41 -6.56
CA GLY A 202 5.21 11.49 -7.99
C GLY A 202 3.72 11.63 -8.28
N GLU A 203 3.31 11.35 -9.52
CA GLU A 203 1.90 11.43 -9.93
C GLU A 203 1.10 10.29 -9.29
N VAL A 204 0.01 10.62 -8.58
CA VAL A 204 -0.93 9.67 -8.01
C VAL A 204 -2.27 9.80 -8.70
N GLY A 205 -2.78 8.73 -9.26
CA GLY A 205 -4.08 8.69 -9.91
C GLY A 205 -4.74 7.35 -9.77
N LEU A 206 -6.07 7.32 -9.70
CA LEU A 206 -6.83 6.09 -9.65
C LEU A 206 -8.10 6.16 -10.50
N TRP A 207 -8.52 5.01 -11.01
CA TRP A 207 -9.83 4.83 -11.60
C TRP A 207 -10.37 3.44 -11.26
N GLY A 208 -11.69 3.28 -11.30
CA GLY A 208 -12.32 2.00 -11.03
C GLY A 208 -13.76 1.94 -11.50
N LEU A 209 -14.24 0.74 -11.67
CA LEU A 209 -15.61 0.41 -12.07
C LEU A 209 -16.20 -0.60 -11.10
N GLY A 210 -17.48 -0.46 -10.79
CA GLY A 210 -18.22 -1.38 -9.95
C GLY A 210 -19.63 -1.61 -10.45
N ILE A 211 -20.15 -2.78 -10.16
CA ILE A 211 -21.54 -3.15 -10.36
C ILE A 211 -22.07 -3.83 -9.10
N LEU A 212 -23.23 -3.43 -8.63
CA LEU A 212 -23.95 -4.04 -7.52
C LEU A 212 -25.40 -4.29 -7.92
N HIS A 213 -25.85 -5.53 -7.83
CA HIS A 213 -27.19 -5.94 -8.24
C HIS A 213 -27.96 -6.52 -7.04
N ASN A 214 -29.15 -5.98 -6.79
CA ASN A 214 -30.08 -6.51 -5.78
C ASN A 214 -30.83 -7.71 -6.37
N ILE A 215 -30.56 -8.91 -5.85
CA ILE A 215 -31.22 -10.15 -6.31
C ILE A 215 -32.71 -10.17 -5.98
N GLY A 216 -33.19 -9.34 -5.05
CA GLY A 216 -34.60 -9.16 -4.75
C GLY A 216 -35.45 -8.75 -5.97
N PHE A 217 -34.81 -8.14 -7.00
CA PHE A 217 -35.43 -7.80 -8.27
C PHE A 217 -36.08 -9.01 -8.98
N TRP A 218 -35.50 -10.21 -8.79
CA TRP A 218 -35.97 -11.43 -9.45
C TRP A 218 -37.10 -12.15 -8.71
N PHE A 219 -37.48 -11.67 -7.50
CA PHE A 219 -38.52 -12.30 -6.69
C PHE A 219 -39.86 -11.57 -6.85
N SER A 220 -40.93 -12.31 -7.09
CA SER A 220 -42.27 -11.77 -7.21
C SER A 220 -42.80 -11.13 -5.92
N ASN A 221 -42.32 -11.58 -4.77
CA ASN A 221 -42.66 -11.03 -3.45
C ASN A 221 -41.41 -10.29 -2.90
N PRO A 222 -41.58 -9.06 -2.39
CA PRO A 222 -40.50 -8.31 -1.79
C PRO A 222 -39.85 -9.08 -0.64
N LEU A 223 -38.53 -9.13 -0.62
CA LEU A 223 -37.78 -9.69 0.51
C LEU A 223 -37.82 -8.71 1.69
N PRO A 224 -37.78 -9.20 2.94
CA PRO A 224 -37.74 -8.34 4.14
C PRO A 224 -36.42 -7.58 4.32
N ILE A 225 -35.41 -7.93 3.54
CA ILE A 225 -34.08 -7.36 3.49
C ILE A 225 -33.62 -7.25 2.03
N ASP A 226 -32.71 -6.35 1.75
CA ASP A 226 -32.07 -6.22 0.45
C ASP A 226 -30.78 -7.05 0.42
N ILE A 227 -30.59 -7.83 -0.64
CA ILE A 227 -29.40 -8.69 -0.83
C ILE A 227 -28.75 -8.32 -2.15
N GLY A 228 -27.51 -7.82 -2.11
CA GLY A 228 -26.74 -7.38 -3.27
C GLY A 228 -25.56 -8.30 -3.57
N LEU A 229 -25.35 -8.55 -4.85
CA LEU A 229 -24.13 -9.17 -5.37
C LEU A 229 -23.35 -8.13 -6.14
N GLY A 230 -22.08 -7.94 -5.81
CA GLY A 230 -21.24 -6.90 -6.42
C GLY A 230 -19.90 -7.41 -6.92
N TYR A 231 -19.43 -6.77 -8.00
CA TYR A 231 -18.07 -6.90 -8.51
C TYR A 231 -17.47 -5.52 -8.73
N PHE A 232 -16.23 -5.33 -8.28
CA PHE A 232 -15.53 -4.05 -8.33
C PHE A 232 -14.11 -4.25 -8.81
N TYR A 233 -13.65 -3.37 -9.69
CA TYR A 233 -12.30 -3.30 -10.19
C TYR A 233 -11.73 -1.91 -9.98
N GLN A 234 -10.46 -1.82 -9.61
CA GLN A 234 -9.76 -0.55 -9.46
C GLN A 234 -8.30 -0.67 -9.86
N ASP A 235 -7.79 0.41 -10.47
CA ASP A 235 -6.41 0.59 -10.90
C ASP A 235 -5.86 1.88 -10.28
N LEU A 236 -4.68 1.80 -9.65
CA LEU A 236 -3.99 2.90 -8.99
C LEU A 236 -2.55 2.97 -9.50
N ASP A 237 -2.16 4.13 -9.98
CA ASP A 237 -0.78 4.46 -10.35
C ASP A 237 -0.19 5.42 -9.32
N ILE A 238 1.06 5.17 -8.88
CA ILE A 238 1.82 6.03 -7.98
C ILE A 238 3.22 6.23 -8.56
N GLY A 239 3.45 7.40 -9.12
CA GLY A 239 4.71 7.73 -9.78
C GLY A 239 5.06 6.71 -10.86
N THR A 240 6.34 6.41 -10.95
CA THR A 240 6.89 5.34 -11.79
C THR A 240 7.13 4.05 -11.01
N VAL A 241 7.00 4.11 -9.67
CA VAL A 241 7.42 3.04 -8.75
C VAL A 241 6.33 2.00 -8.54
N PHE A 242 5.06 2.42 -8.37
CA PHE A 242 3.97 1.50 -8.03
C PHE A 242 2.79 1.57 -8.99
N GLN A 243 2.29 0.41 -9.38
CA GLN A 243 1.00 0.21 -10.02
C GLN A 243 0.24 -0.87 -9.26
N ASN A 244 -0.98 -0.56 -8.78
CA ASN A 244 -1.83 -1.52 -8.09
C ASN A 244 -3.09 -1.82 -8.90
N LYS A 245 -3.44 -3.11 -9.06
CA LYS A 245 -4.70 -3.58 -9.63
C LYS A 245 -5.42 -4.43 -8.62
N SER A 246 -6.66 -4.03 -8.32
CA SER A 246 -7.48 -4.69 -7.31
C SER A 246 -8.83 -5.12 -7.87
N ASN A 247 -9.26 -6.29 -7.42
CA ASN A 247 -10.58 -6.85 -7.73
C ASN A 247 -11.26 -7.30 -6.43
N MET A 248 -12.56 -7.06 -6.37
CA MET A 248 -13.38 -7.50 -5.24
C MET A 248 -14.72 -8.04 -5.73
N PHE A 249 -15.09 -9.21 -5.22
CA PHE A 249 -16.43 -9.76 -5.31
C PHE A 249 -17.06 -9.71 -3.91
N GLY A 250 -18.33 -9.27 -3.80
CA GLY A 250 -18.98 -9.12 -2.50
C GLY A 250 -20.44 -9.50 -2.51
N ILE A 251 -20.88 -10.01 -1.35
CA ILE A 251 -22.29 -10.24 -1.02
C ILE A 251 -22.63 -9.28 0.11
N TYR A 252 -23.66 -8.46 -0.11
CA TYR A 252 -24.07 -7.43 0.84
C TYR A 252 -25.52 -7.63 1.24
N VAL A 253 -25.83 -7.36 2.49
CA VAL A 253 -27.18 -7.37 3.03
C VAL A 253 -27.44 -6.04 3.70
N SER A 254 -28.54 -5.37 3.37
CA SER A 254 -28.96 -4.15 4.03
C SER A 254 -30.45 -4.15 4.35
N LYS A 255 -30.87 -3.19 5.17
CA LYS A 255 -32.26 -2.90 5.43
C LYS A 255 -32.44 -1.42 5.75
N THR A 256 -33.28 -0.76 4.99
CA THR A 256 -33.64 0.64 5.21
C THR A 256 -34.76 0.77 6.25
N PHE A 257 -34.54 1.65 7.24
CA PHE A 257 -35.51 2.03 8.26
C PHE A 257 -35.81 3.52 8.16
N GLY A 258 -37.07 3.90 8.04
CA GLY A 258 -37.53 5.29 7.86
C GLY A 258 -37.93 5.56 6.42
N MET A 259 -38.36 6.81 6.16
CA MET A 259 -38.86 7.24 4.83
C MET A 259 -38.14 8.49 4.33
N ILE A 260 -38.36 9.67 4.97
CA ILE A 260 -37.74 10.95 4.58
C ILE A 260 -36.32 11.04 5.13
N VAL A 261 -36.15 10.68 6.38
CA VAL A 261 -34.89 10.44 7.03
C VAL A 261 -34.83 8.96 7.26
N SER A 262 -33.81 8.29 6.71
CA SER A 262 -33.70 6.85 6.85
C SER A 262 -32.30 6.44 7.32
N PHE A 263 -32.26 5.35 8.05
CA PHE A 263 -31.06 4.68 8.52
C PHE A 263 -30.96 3.31 7.87
N GLU A 264 -29.83 3.03 7.24
CA GLU A 264 -29.61 1.80 6.51
C GLU A 264 -28.32 1.10 7.01
N PRO A 265 -28.42 0.20 7.99
CA PRO A 265 -27.31 -0.68 8.34
C PRO A 265 -27.08 -1.70 7.24
N TYR A 266 -25.82 -2.06 7.02
CA TYR A 266 -25.45 -3.11 6.07
C TYR A 266 -24.26 -3.93 6.56
N VAL A 267 -24.21 -5.16 6.05
CA VAL A 267 -23.14 -6.11 6.26
C VAL A 267 -22.68 -6.63 4.91
N GLY A 268 -21.39 -6.76 4.70
CA GLY A 268 -20.81 -7.30 3.48
C GLY A 268 -19.79 -8.39 3.77
N LEU A 269 -19.82 -9.45 2.99
CA LEU A 269 -18.76 -10.46 2.92
C LEU A 269 -18.08 -10.31 1.57
N THR A 270 -16.77 -10.18 1.55
CA THR A 270 -15.98 -9.94 0.34
C THR A 270 -14.90 -10.99 0.16
N TYR A 271 -14.68 -11.34 -1.12
CA TYR A 271 -13.45 -11.97 -1.60
C TYR A 271 -12.71 -10.96 -2.46
N GLU A 272 -11.43 -10.76 -2.18
CA GLU A 272 -10.66 -9.71 -2.81
C GLU A 272 -9.26 -10.15 -3.20
N THR A 273 -8.77 -9.55 -4.26
CA THR A 273 -7.38 -9.67 -4.71
C THR A 273 -6.81 -8.30 -4.96
N SER A 274 -5.54 -8.15 -4.71
CA SER A 274 -4.78 -6.95 -5.04
C SER A 274 -3.38 -7.37 -5.46
N ARG A 275 -2.90 -6.82 -6.57
CA ARG A 275 -1.54 -7.04 -7.05
C ARG A 275 -0.89 -5.70 -7.32
N THR A 276 0.26 -5.49 -6.71
CA THR A 276 1.08 -4.29 -6.89
C THR A 276 2.35 -4.65 -7.62
N LYS A 277 2.58 -3.99 -8.75
CA LYS A 277 3.90 -3.97 -9.40
C LYS A 277 4.74 -2.89 -8.75
N MET A 278 5.96 -3.22 -8.41
CA MET A 278 6.97 -2.28 -7.94
C MET A 278 8.14 -2.30 -8.90
N GLN A 279 8.52 -1.13 -9.41
CA GLN A 279 9.62 -0.98 -10.36
C GLN A 279 10.54 0.14 -9.88
N TYR A 280 11.84 -0.15 -9.75
CA TYR A 280 12.86 0.85 -9.45
C TYR A 280 14.24 0.38 -9.91
N THR A 281 15.23 1.28 -9.90
CA THR A 281 16.62 0.95 -10.24
C THR A 281 17.46 0.91 -8.97
N TYR A 282 18.08 -0.23 -8.70
CA TYR A 282 19.04 -0.42 -7.61
C TYR A 282 20.45 -0.14 -8.11
N PHE A 283 21.19 0.71 -7.38
CA PHE A 283 22.59 1.04 -7.69
C PHE A 283 23.54 0.38 -6.69
N PHE A 284 24.67 -0.12 -7.18
CA PHE A 284 25.70 -0.74 -6.37
C PHE A 284 27.09 -0.56 -7.02
N ASP A 285 28.12 -0.63 -6.21
CA ASP A 285 29.51 -0.52 -6.66
C ASP A 285 30.11 -1.88 -6.99
N THR A 286 30.98 -1.90 -7.98
CA THR A 286 31.83 -3.04 -8.32
C THR A 286 33.25 -2.56 -8.51
N PRO A 287 34.26 -3.47 -8.57
CA PRO A 287 35.63 -3.08 -8.93
C PRO A 287 35.78 -2.37 -10.28
N LEU A 288 34.78 -2.53 -11.16
CA LEU A 288 34.72 -1.88 -12.48
C LEU A 288 33.95 -0.56 -12.48
N GLY A 289 33.51 -0.07 -11.32
CA GLY A 289 32.72 1.14 -11.13
C GLY A 289 31.27 0.83 -10.75
N GLN A 290 30.47 1.90 -10.60
CA GLN A 290 29.06 1.82 -10.26
C GLN A 290 28.27 1.08 -11.35
N GLN A 291 27.43 0.15 -10.92
CA GLN A 291 26.51 -0.61 -11.75
C GLN A 291 25.08 -0.34 -11.29
N SER A 292 24.12 -0.74 -12.11
CA SER A 292 22.70 -0.64 -11.77
C SER A 292 21.94 -1.89 -12.21
N GLN A 293 20.91 -2.24 -11.46
CA GLN A 293 20.00 -3.33 -11.75
C GLN A 293 18.56 -2.83 -11.68
N SER A 294 17.79 -3.09 -12.74
CA SER A 294 16.35 -2.86 -12.70
C SER A 294 15.68 -3.93 -11.84
N ILE A 295 14.89 -3.49 -10.87
CA ILE A 295 14.05 -4.33 -10.01
C ILE A 295 12.62 -4.19 -10.49
N ASP A 296 11.98 -5.32 -10.80
CA ASP A 296 10.57 -5.43 -11.21
C ASP A 296 9.95 -6.60 -10.45
N VAL A 297 9.05 -6.29 -9.51
CA VAL A 297 8.48 -7.27 -8.58
C VAL A 297 6.97 -7.14 -8.53
N ASP A 298 6.29 -8.27 -8.64
CA ASP A 298 4.86 -8.38 -8.40
C ASP A 298 4.60 -8.78 -6.93
N LEU A 299 3.83 -7.96 -6.22
CA LEU A 299 3.50 -8.15 -4.81
C LEU A 299 2.00 -8.30 -4.62
N ASP A 300 1.57 -9.39 -3.97
CA ASP A 300 0.17 -9.61 -3.67
C ASP A 300 -0.23 -8.91 -2.36
N GLY A 301 -1.40 -8.30 -2.35
CA GLY A 301 -1.99 -7.71 -1.14
C GLY A 301 -2.35 -8.80 -0.12
N GLN A 302 -2.34 -8.45 1.15
CA GLN A 302 -2.52 -9.41 2.24
C GLN A 302 -3.98 -9.81 2.51
N ASN A 303 -4.95 -8.99 2.09
CA ASN A 303 -6.37 -9.30 2.23
C ASN A 303 -6.84 -10.21 1.09
N SER A 304 -7.50 -11.32 1.43
CA SER A 304 -8.19 -12.18 0.48
C SER A 304 -9.69 -12.30 0.77
N ALA A 305 -10.09 -12.05 2.02
CA ALA A 305 -11.48 -12.03 2.45
C ALA A 305 -11.69 -10.92 3.50
N GLY A 306 -12.90 -10.36 3.55
CA GLY A 306 -13.27 -9.32 4.49
C GLY A 306 -14.71 -9.38 4.94
N LEU A 307 -14.97 -8.94 6.18
CA LEU A 307 -16.29 -8.67 6.72
C LEU A 307 -16.43 -7.17 6.89
N THR A 308 -17.36 -6.55 6.17
CA THR A 308 -17.68 -5.12 6.30
C THR A 308 -18.94 -4.95 7.15
N LEU A 309 -18.87 -4.06 8.13
CA LEU A 309 -19.99 -3.60 8.92
C LEU A 309 -20.14 -2.11 8.67
N GLY A 310 -21.29 -1.69 8.18
CA GLY A 310 -21.52 -0.29 7.82
C GLY A 310 -22.93 0.19 8.10
N ALA A 311 -23.10 1.50 8.01
CA ALA A 311 -24.37 2.16 8.10
C ALA A 311 -24.40 3.45 7.27
N GLN A 312 -25.54 3.74 6.72
CA GLN A 312 -25.83 4.98 6.02
C GLN A 312 -26.98 5.72 6.71
N LEU A 313 -26.81 7.02 6.87
CA LEU A 313 -27.87 7.94 7.28
C LEU A 313 -28.27 8.75 6.06
N ASN A 314 -29.49 8.57 5.58
CA ASN A 314 -30.03 9.29 4.43
C ASN A 314 -30.87 10.49 4.90
N LEU A 315 -30.52 11.64 4.39
CA LEU A 315 -31.28 12.89 4.44
C LEU A 315 -31.78 13.23 3.02
N PRO A 316 -32.70 14.14 2.82
CA PRO A 316 -33.34 14.32 1.52
C PRO A 316 -32.42 14.59 0.31
N VAL A 317 -31.23 15.15 0.52
CA VAL A 317 -30.29 15.52 -0.57
C VAL A 317 -28.88 15.02 -0.26
N VAL A 318 -28.61 14.71 1.00
CA VAL A 318 -27.29 14.35 1.48
C VAL A 318 -27.39 13.07 2.29
N SER A 319 -26.46 12.15 2.10
CA SER A 319 -26.31 11.03 3.01
C SER A 319 -24.87 10.87 3.50
N LEU A 320 -24.74 10.35 4.70
CA LEU A 320 -23.48 10.04 5.34
C LEU A 320 -23.38 8.54 5.52
N ASN A 321 -22.27 7.97 5.14
CA ASN A 321 -21.99 6.58 5.45
C ASN A 321 -20.68 6.40 6.20
N VAL A 322 -20.64 5.38 7.03
CA VAL A 322 -19.45 4.90 7.68
C VAL A 322 -19.45 3.39 7.61
N ASP A 323 -18.30 2.81 7.30
CA ASP A 323 -18.10 1.37 7.38
C ASP A 323 -16.71 1.01 7.92
N TYR A 324 -16.65 -0.16 8.51
CA TYR A 324 -15.43 -0.76 9.02
C TYR A 324 -15.27 -2.15 8.46
N LYS A 325 -14.19 -2.37 7.73
CA LYS A 325 -13.82 -3.67 7.17
C LYS A 325 -12.86 -4.39 8.11
N ILE A 326 -13.27 -5.57 8.53
CA ILE A 326 -12.50 -6.52 9.34
C ILE A 326 -11.88 -7.52 8.38
N ALA A 327 -10.56 -7.42 8.21
CA ALA A 327 -9.72 -8.29 7.38
C ALA A 327 -8.32 -8.33 8.03
N LYS A 328 -7.33 -8.93 7.37
CA LYS A 328 -5.95 -8.90 7.87
C LYS A 328 -5.46 -7.46 8.02
N ILE A 329 -5.68 -6.63 7.00
CA ILE A 329 -5.53 -5.17 7.08
C ILE A 329 -6.92 -4.58 7.28
N LYS A 330 -7.13 -3.93 8.42
CA LYS A 330 -8.40 -3.32 8.81
C LYS A 330 -8.54 -1.95 8.15
N THR A 331 -9.76 -1.59 7.73
CA THR A 331 -10.00 -0.33 7.00
C THR A 331 -11.26 0.35 7.53
N LEU A 332 -11.18 1.64 7.74
CA LEU A 332 -12.32 2.52 8.03
C LEU A 332 -12.65 3.35 6.78
N THR A 333 -13.90 3.45 6.46
CA THR A 333 -14.41 4.31 5.39
C THR A 333 -15.42 5.30 5.93
N VAL A 334 -15.31 6.55 5.48
CA VAL A 334 -16.32 7.59 5.72
C VAL A 334 -16.67 8.24 4.39
N GLY A 335 -17.97 8.32 4.08
CA GLY A 335 -18.47 8.88 2.83
C GLY A 335 -19.52 9.95 3.05
N LEU A 336 -19.40 11.01 2.26
CA LEU A 336 -20.43 12.03 2.07
C LEU A 336 -21.02 11.82 0.67
N ASN A 337 -22.34 11.60 0.59
CA ASN A 337 -23.01 11.32 -0.67
C ASN A 337 -24.01 12.46 -0.96
N LEU A 338 -23.96 12.98 -2.18
CA LEU A 338 -24.89 13.95 -2.72
C LEU A 338 -25.70 13.24 -3.80
N GLY A 339 -27.02 13.10 -3.62
CA GLY A 339 -27.88 12.33 -4.51
C GLY A 339 -29.13 13.08 -4.92
N PHE A 340 -29.64 12.71 -6.10
CA PHE A 340 -30.89 13.23 -6.66
C PHE A 340 -31.78 12.08 -7.13
#